data_03c05be8be6bd5ba48af892309bbbb6e
#
_entry.id   03c05be8be6bd5ba48af892309bbbb6e
#
_cell.length_a   1.000
_cell.length_b   1.000
_cell.length_c   1.000
_cell.angle_alpha   90.00
_cell.angle_beta   90.00
_cell.angle_gamma   90.00
#
_symmetry.space_group_name_H-M   'P 1'
#
loop_
_entity.id
_entity.type
_entity.pdbx_description
1 polymer ?
#
loop_
_entity_poly.entity_id
_entity_poly.type
_entity_poly.pdbx_seq_one_letter_code
_entity_poly.pdbx_strand_id
1 'polypeptide(L)'
;SSDLEEITDIEQIDESHFFIGTEMGIHYAQLENNALKLINCDKLESVKAQVSDLHFDKKIRKLFIGTFLRGIMVYDMNTKSVIRPDYNLKDISITRFKPLNDKELLIATDGGGVHKINMDTYQIVPEIVADYNSNCGMNGNSINDIFVDDEERIWLANYPIGITIQNNRYTGYKWIKHSIGNKQSLINDQVNAIIEDRDGDLWFATNNGI
;
A
#
# COMPACT_ATOMS: atom_id res chain seq x y z
N SER A 1 -30.34 2.62 12.82
CA SER A 1 -29.57 1.41 13.03
C SER A 1 -28.45 1.40 12.03
N SER A 2 -27.33 1.74 12.50
CA SER A 2 -26.10 1.91 11.75
C SER A 2 -25.43 0.55 11.58
N ASP A 3 -25.50 0.01 10.40
CA ASP A 3 -24.49 -0.94 9.97
C ASP A 3 -23.26 -0.10 9.61
N LEU A 4 -22.48 0.25 10.63
CA LEU A 4 -21.21 0.95 10.45
C LEU A 4 -20.22 -0.08 9.91
N GLU A 5 -20.00 -0.04 8.61
CA GLU A 5 -18.87 -0.74 7.99
C GLU A 5 -17.57 -0.14 8.54
N GLU A 6 -16.59 -0.98 8.84
CA GLU A 6 -15.28 -0.51 9.24
C GLU A 6 -14.58 0.14 8.04
N ILE A 7 -14.16 1.39 8.22
CA ILE A 7 -13.37 2.11 7.20
C ILE A 7 -11.92 1.64 7.31
N THR A 8 -11.39 1.18 6.19
CA THR A 8 -10.02 0.66 6.10
C THR A 8 -9.05 1.66 5.48
N ASP A 9 -9.54 2.48 4.54
CA ASP A 9 -8.72 3.52 3.90
C ASP A 9 -9.57 4.63 3.29
N ILE A 10 -8.97 5.82 3.11
CA ILE A 10 -9.62 6.98 2.48
C ILE A 10 -8.64 7.62 1.51
N GLU A 11 -9.04 7.70 0.24
CA GLU A 11 -8.25 8.30 -0.82
C GLU A 11 -8.92 9.57 -1.37
N GLN A 12 -8.21 10.70 -1.33
CA GLN A 12 -8.72 11.98 -1.79
C GLN A 12 -8.50 12.18 -3.29
N ILE A 13 -9.60 12.42 -4.02
CA ILE A 13 -9.60 12.66 -5.46
C ILE A 13 -9.32 14.14 -5.77
N ASP A 14 -10.09 15.02 -5.13
CA ASP A 14 -10.00 16.48 -5.24
C ASP A 14 -10.42 17.13 -3.91
N GLU A 15 -10.64 18.45 -3.90
CA GLU A 15 -10.97 19.21 -2.68
C GLU A 15 -12.23 18.70 -1.95
N SER A 16 -13.16 18.06 -2.66
CA SER A 16 -14.45 17.67 -2.12
C SER A 16 -14.83 16.19 -2.34
N HIS A 17 -14.08 15.44 -3.14
CA HIS A 17 -14.43 14.06 -3.47
C HIS A 17 -13.43 13.05 -2.93
N PHE A 18 -13.95 11.91 -2.47
CA PHE A 18 -13.18 10.86 -1.80
C PHE A 18 -13.64 9.48 -2.24
N PHE A 19 -12.71 8.54 -2.31
CA PHE A 19 -13.00 7.12 -2.24
C PHE A 19 -12.79 6.64 -0.80
N ILE A 20 -13.69 5.79 -0.31
CA ILE A 20 -13.66 5.24 1.04
C ILE A 20 -13.68 3.73 0.91
N GLY A 21 -12.59 3.10 1.31
CA GLY A 21 -12.47 1.64 1.40
C GLY A 21 -13.05 1.14 2.71
N THR A 22 -13.76 0.01 2.64
CA THR A 22 -14.37 -0.64 3.81
C THR A 22 -14.14 -2.16 3.77
N GLU A 23 -14.48 -2.86 4.84
CA GLU A 23 -14.47 -4.32 4.86
C GLU A 23 -15.47 -4.95 3.86
N MET A 24 -16.48 -4.21 3.43
CA MET A 24 -17.54 -4.72 2.55
C MET A 24 -17.41 -4.26 1.10
N GLY A 25 -16.55 -3.29 0.83
CA GLY A 25 -16.37 -2.75 -0.51
C GLY A 25 -15.82 -1.34 -0.52
N ILE A 26 -16.25 -0.56 -1.50
CA ILE A 26 -15.78 0.80 -1.70
C ILE A 26 -16.95 1.76 -1.93
N HIS A 27 -16.86 2.94 -1.35
CA HIS A 27 -17.82 4.02 -1.53
C HIS A 27 -17.18 5.23 -2.20
N TYR A 28 -17.99 5.97 -2.94
CA TYR A 28 -17.64 7.28 -3.47
C TYR A 28 -18.40 8.34 -2.69
N ALA A 29 -17.71 9.34 -2.17
CA ALA A 29 -18.28 10.33 -1.29
C ALA A 29 -17.92 11.75 -1.71
N GLN A 30 -18.78 12.70 -1.39
CA GLN A 30 -18.57 14.13 -1.54
C GLN A 30 -18.70 14.83 -0.19
N LEU A 31 -17.78 15.76 0.09
CA LEU A 31 -17.85 16.63 1.25
C LEU A 31 -18.72 17.85 0.92
N GLU A 32 -19.88 17.95 1.54
CA GLU A 32 -20.80 19.07 1.45
C GLU A 32 -21.12 19.60 2.85
N ASN A 33 -20.96 20.90 3.08
CA ASN A 33 -21.30 21.54 4.36
C ASN A 33 -20.68 20.85 5.59
N ASN A 34 -19.41 20.43 5.51
CA ASN A 34 -18.68 19.67 6.53
C ASN A 34 -19.27 18.28 6.86
N ALA A 35 -20.05 17.71 5.94
CA ALA A 35 -20.58 16.36 6.05
C ALA A 35 -20.24 15.55 4.80
N LEU A 36 -19.84 14.29 4.98
CA LEU A 36 -19.65 13.36 3.87
C LEU A 36 -21.01 12.80 3.44
N LYS A 37 -21.29 12.92 2.14
CA LYS A 37 -22.47 12.37 1.48
C LYS A 37 -22.03 11.29 0.50
N LEU A 38 -22.53 10.08 0.66
CA LEU A 38 -22.28 9.00 -0.28
C LEU A 38 -22.97 9.29 -1.61
N ILE A 39 -22.22 9.11 -2.70
CA ILE A 39 -22.70 9.26 -4.07
C ILE A 39 -22.79 7.87 -4.68
N ASN A 40 -23.91 7.56 -5.29
CA ASN A 40 -24.07 6.29 -5.99
C ASN A 40 -23.08 6.20 -7.18
N CYS A 41 -22.35 5.09 -7.24
CA CYS A 41 -21.45 4.75 -8.34
C CYS A 41 -21.62 3.27 -8.68
N ASP A 42 -22.59 2.97 -9.55
CA ASP A 42 -23.09 1.60 -9.87
C ASP A 42 -21.98 0.57 -10.13
N LYS A 43 -20.87 0.99 -10.71
CA LYS A 43 -19.77 0.06 -11.04
C LYS A 43 -18.87 -0.22 -9.83
N LEU A 44 -18.68 0.75 -8.95
CA LEU A 44 -17.93 0.54 -7.70
C LEU A 44 -18.69 -0.37 -6.73
N GLU A 45 -20.01 -0.34 -6.72
CA GLU A 45 -20.84 -1.26 -5.94
C GLU A 45 -20.63 -2.74 -6.30
N SER A 46 -20.03 -3.02 -7.49
CA SER A 46 -19.65 -4.37 -7.88
C SER A 46 -18.38 -4.87 -7.18
N VAL A 47 -17.60 -3.98 -6.55
CA VAL A 47 -16.42 -4.32 -5.75
C VAL A 47 -16.86 -4.78 -4.37
N LYS A 48 -17.25 -6.05 -4.27
CA LYS A 48 -17.65 -6.71 -3.01
C LYS A 48 -16.46 -7.47 -2.45
N ALA A 49 -15.52 -6.75 -1.84
CA ALA A 49 -14.32 -7.32 -1.25
C ALA A 49 -13.86 -6.40 -0.12
N GLN A 50 -13.25 -6.96 0.91
CA GLN A 50 -12.57 -6.17 1.93
C GLN A 50 -11.44 -5.39 1.26
N VAL A 51 -11.56 -4.07 1.25
CA VAL A 51 -10.54 -3.16 0.75
C VAL A 51 -9.46 -3.03 1.81
N SER A 52 -8.21 -3.04 1.42
CA SER A 52 -7.07 -2.91 2.32
C SER A 52 -6.28 -1.62 2.10
N ASP A 53 -6.23 -1.15 0.85
CA ASP A 53 -5.53 0.08 0.50
C ASP A 53 -6.06 0.66 -0.83
N LEU A 54 -5.97 1.97 -0.99
CA LEU A 54 -6.43 2.69 -2.17
C LEU A 54 -5.31 3.60 -2.70
N HIS A 55 -5.20 3.70 -4.02
CA HIS A 55 -4.35 4.70 -4.65
C HIS A 55 -5.02 5.28 -5.90
N PHE A 56 -5.25 6.58 -5.92
CA PHE A 56 -5.84 7.28 -7.06
C PHE A 56 -4.79 8.08 -7.83
N ASP A 57 -4.50 7.66 -9.06
CA ASP A 57 -3.68 8.45 -9.95
C ASP A 57 -4.52 9.52 -10.66
N LYS A 58 -4.26 10.79 -10.31
CA LYS A 58 -5.00 11.95 -10.82
C LYS A 58 -4.74 12.22 -12.32
N LYS A 59 -3.58 11.84 -12.84
CA LYS A 59 -3.20 12.09 -14.26
C LYS A 59 -4.00 11.19 -15.20
N ILE A 60 -4.03 9.90 -14.90
CA ILE A 60 -4.74 8.89 -15.70
C ILE A 60 -6.18 8.66 -15.23
N ARG A 61 -6.59 9.24 -14.10
CA ARG A 61 -7.91 9.13 -13.46
C ARG A 61 -8.31 7.69 -13.19
N LYS A 62 -7.39 6.91 -12.62
CA LYS A 62 -7.61 5.51 -12.25
C LYS A 62 -7.40 5.30 -10.76
N LEU A 63 -8.29 4.54 -10.16
CA LEU A 63 -8.18 4.10 -8.78
C LEU A 63 -7.70 2.65 -8.73
N PHE A 64 -6.57 2.42 -8.10
CA PHE A 64 -6.05 1.09 -7.77
C PHE A 64 -6.62 0.69 -6.42
N ILE A 65 -7.24 -0.49 -6.35
CA ILE A 65 -7.95 -0.99 -5.19
C ILE A 65 -7.27 -2.28 -4.74
N GLY A 66 -6.57 -2.22 -3.63
CA GLY A 66 -6.00 -3.38 -2.95
C GLY A 66 -7.05 -4.08 -2.10
N THR A 67 -7.05 -5.39 -2.11
CA THR A 67 -8.03 -6.17 -1.37
C THR A 67 -7.40 -7.27 -0.53
N PHE A 68 -8.11 -7.69 0.51
CA PHE A 68 -7.76 -8.86 1.29
C PHE A 68 -8.10 -10.13 0.48
N LEU A 69 -7.08 -10.93 0.16
CA LEU A 69 -7.18 -12.23 -0.54
C LEU A 69 -7.90 -12.23 -1.90
N ARG A 70 -8.05 -11.06 -2.54
CA ARG A 70 -8.64 -10.97 -3.89
C ARG A 70 -7.80 -10.15 -4.88
N GLY A 71 -6.55 -9.85 -4.49
CA GLY A 71 -5.59 -9.13 -5.32
C GLY A 71 -5.98 -7.67 -5.57
N ILE A 72 -5.73 -7.20 -6.79
CA ILE A 72 -5.97 -5.82 -7.20
C ILE A 72 -7.16 -5.72 -8.15
N MET A 73 -7.90 -4.62 -8.01
CA MET A 73 -8.85 -4.14 -9.00
C MET A 73 -8.47 -2.71 -9.41
N VAL A 74 -8.81 -2.32 -10.62
CA VAL A 74 -8.59 -0.96 -11.12
C VAL A 74 -9.91 -0.40 -11.60
N TYR A 75 -10.34 0.73 -11.01
CA TYR A 75 -11.49 1.48 -11.49
C TYR A 75 -11.03 2.64 -12.35
N ASP A 76 -11.47 2.66 -13.60
CA ASP A 76 -11.22 3.76 -14.53
C ASP A 76 -12.39 4.74 -14.48
N MET A 77 -12.16 5.94 -13.98
CA MET A 77 -13.19 6.97 -13.86
C MET A 77 -13.66 7.51 -15.22
N ASN A 78 -12.86 7.40 -16.28
CA ASN A 78 -13.23 7.91 -17.59
C ASN A 78 -14.21 6.96 -18.28
N THR A 79 -13.97 5.66 -18.21
CA THR A 79 -14.83 4.62 -18.78
C THR A 79 -15.88 4.09 -17.82
N LYS A 80 -15.76 4.43 -16.53
CA LYS A 80 -16.58 3.91 -15.43
C LYS A 80 -16.62 2.38 -15.40
N SER A 81 -15.46 1.75 -15.61
CA SER A 81 -15.32 0.30 -15.62
C SER A 81 -14.35 -0.17 -14.56
N VAL A 82 -14.59 -1.37 -14.04
CA VAL A 82 -13.67 -2.07 -13.14
C VAL A 82 -12.93 -3.13 -13.94
N ILE A 83 -11.62 -3.05 -13.92
CA ILE A 83 -10.71 -4.01 -14.55
C ILE A 83 -10.07 -4.84 -13.44
N ARG A 84 -9.88 -6.13 -13.71
CA ARG A 84 -9.10 -7.03 -12.86
C ARG A 84 -7.91 -7.49 -13.66
N PRO A 85 -6.72 -6.97 -13.38
CA PRO A 85 -5.50 -7.46 -14.01
C PRO A 85 -5.37 -8.96 -13.84
N ASP A 86 -5.03 -9.68 -14.91
CA ASP A 86 -4.85 -11.14 -14.85
C ASP A 86 -3.44 -11.45 -14.38
N TYR A 87 -3.31 -11.96 -13.11
CA TYR A 87 -2.01 -12.33 -12.59
C TYR A 87 -2.03 -13.00 -11.19
N ASN A 88 -0.84 -13.36 -10.69
CA ASN A 88 -0.59 -14.31 -9.61
C ASN A 88 -0.86 -13.82 -8.16
N LEU A 89 -1.46 -12.65 -7.94
CA LEU A 89 -1.75 -12.14 -6.59
C LEU A 89 -3.20 -12.32 -6.12
N LYS A 90 -4.03 -13.07 -6.85
CA LYS A 90 -5.46 -13.21 -6.57
C LYS A 90 -5.80 -13.77 -5.18
N ASP A 91 -4.89 -14.53 -4.59
CA ASP A 91 -5.08 -15.17 -3.28
C ASP A 91 -4.13 -14.56 -2.22
N ILE A 92 -3.55 -13.39 -2.52
CA ILE A 92 -2.63 -12.68 -1.64
C ILE A 92 -3.26 -11.36 -1.21
N SER A 93 -3.12 -11.02 0.06
CA SER A 93 -3.58 -9.72 0.58
C SER A 93 -2.64 -8.62 0.14
N ILE A 94 -3.21 -7.58 -0.47
CA ILE A 94 -2.49 -6.33 -0.72
C ILE A 94 -2.47 -5.55 0.58
N THR A 95 -1.32 -5.00 0.95
CA THR A 95 -1.17 -4.24 2.19
C THR A 95 -0.97 -2.75 1.94
N ARG A 96 -0.25 -2.39 0.85
CA ARG A 96 0.01 -0.99 0.54
C ARG A 96 0.33 -0.78 -0.95
N PHE A 97 -0.10 0.38 -1.46
CA PHE A 97 0.37 0.94 -2.73
C PHE A 97 1.36 2.08 -2.48
N LYS A 98 2.40 2.20 -3.30
CA LYS A 98 3.30 3.35 -3.28
C LYS A 98 3.75 3.69 -4.71
N PRO A 99 3.49 4.91 -5.22
CA PRO A 99 4.05 5.35 -6.49
C PRO A 99 5.58 5.26 -6.48
N LEU A 100 6.16 4.61 -7.50
CA LEU A 100 7.59 4.61 -7.74
C LEU A 100 7.97 5.73 -8.73
N ASN A 101 7.13 5.91 -9.74
CA ASN A 101 7.26 6.98 -10.74
C ASN A 101 5.90 7.18 -11.44
N ASP A 102 5.88 8.04 -12.48
CA ASP A 102 4.67 8.38 -13.24
C ASP A 102 3.97 7.20 -13.94
N LYS A 103 4.61 6.03 -14.05
CA LYS A 103 4.08 4.86 -14.76
C LYS A 103 4.01 3.60 -13.91
N GLU A 104 4.71 3.58 -12.80
CA GLU A 104 4.90 2.38 -12.01
C GLU A 104 4.47 2.60 -10.57
N LEU A 105 3.67 1.66 -10.08
CA LEU A 105 3.17 1.61 -8.71
C LEU A 105 3.71 0.36 -8.03
N LEU A 106 4.33 0.52 -6.87
CA LEU A 106 4.73 -0.60 -6.02
C LEU A 106 3.52 -1.14 -5.26
N ILE A 107 3.52 -2.44 -5.07
CA ILE A 107 2.46 -3.20 -4.42
C ILE A 107 3.09 -4.03 -3.31
N ALA A 108 2.89 -3.65 -2.07
CA ALA A 108 3.22 -4.50 -0.92
C ALA A 108 2.16 -5.57 -0.72
N THR A 109 2.59 -6.71 -0.25
CA THR A 109 1.70 -7.85 -0.01
C THR A 109 2.02 -8.55 1.30
N ASP A 110 1.03 -9.23 1.84
CA ASP A 110 1.24 -10.15 2.96
C ASP A 110 1.61 -11.55 2.42
N GLY A 111 2.90 -11.85 2.46
CA GLY A 111 3.47 -13.13 2.06
C GLY A 111 4.01 -13.23 0.63
N GLY A 112 3.72 -12.28 -0.25
CA GLY A 112 4.20 -12.27 -1.64
C GLY A 112 5.38 -11.33 -1.93
N GLY A 113 5.85 -10.57 -0.94
CA GLY A 113 6.87 -9.54 -1.12
C GLY A 113 6.32 -8.27 -1.74
N VAL A 114 7.16 -7.58 -2.52
CA VAL A 114 6.79 -6.37 -3.25
C VAL A 114 6.76 -6.67 -4.75
N HIS A 115 5.69 -6.25 -5.37
CA HIS A 115 5.49 -6.31 -6.81
C HIS A 115 5.43 -4.90 -7.38
N LYS A 116 5.53 -4.81 -8.69
CA LYS A 116 5.42 -3.56 -9.43
C LYS A 116 4.40 -3.72 -10.55
N ILE A 117 3.44 -2.79 -10.64
CA ILE A 117 2.48 -2.71 -11.73
C ILE A 117 2.81 -1.54 -12.64
N ASN A 118 2.79 -1.79 -13.94
CA ASN A 118 2.73 -0.71 -14.91
C ASN A 118 1.28 -0.20 -15.03
N MET A 119 1.05 1.07 -14.71
CA MET A 119 -0.30 1.66 -14.60
C MET A 119 -1.03 1.83 -15.94
N ASP A 120 -0.29 1.78 -17.06
CA ASP A 120 -0.87 1.86 -18.40
C ASP A 120 -1.29 0.49 -18.93
N THR A 121 -0.41 -0.51 -18.78
CA THR A 121 -0.59 -1.86 -19.36
C THR A 121 -1.15 -2.87 -18.39
N TYR A 122 -1.15 -2.55 -17.09
CA TYR A 122 -1.49 -3.44 -15.98
C TYR A 122 -0.60 -4.68 -15.85
N GLN A 123 0.54 -4.69 -16.52
CA GLN A 123 1.52 -5.76 -16.35
C GLN A 123 2.12 -5.68 -14.96
N ILE A 124 2.14 -6.81 -14.26
CA ILE A 124 2.69 -6.92 -12.91
C ILE A 124 3.86 -7.89 -12.92
N VAL A 125 4.92 -7.50 -12.22
CA VAL A 125 6.14 -8.30 -12.06
C VAL A 125 6.59 -8.26 -10.60
N PRO A 126 7.20 -9.34 -10.08
CA PRO A 126 7.90 -9.30 -8.80
C PRO A 126 9.03 -8.27 -8.86
N GLU A 127 9.16 -7.44 -7.83
CA GLU A 127 10.22 -6.42 -7.72
C GLU A 127 11.20 -6.76 -6.60
N ILE A 128 10.68 -7.03 -5.40
CA ILE A 128 11.49 -7.39 -4.23
C ILE A 128 10.84 -8.60 -3.57
N VAL A 129 11.54 -9.74 -3.62
CA VAL A 129 11.09 -11.00 -3.01
C VAL A 129 12.23 -11.55 -2.16
N ALA A 130 11.92 -12.09 -0.98
CA ALA A 130 12.91 -12.69 -0.11
C ALA A 130 13.55 -13.91 -0.80
N ASP A 131 14.87 -13.89 -0.86
CA ASP A 131 15.67 -15.08 -1.20
C ASP A 131 16.19 -15.72 0.09
N TYR A 132 15.53 -16.77 0.54
CA TYR A 132 15.90 -17.50 1.77
C TYR A 132 17.24 -18.23 1.67
N ASN A 133 17.83 -18.33 0.48
CA ASN A 133 19.15 -18.93 0.26
C ASN A 133 20.28 -17.90 0.32
N SER A 134 19.95 -16.63 0.38
CA SER A 134 20.91 -15.53 0.41
C SER A 134 20.93 -14.85 1.79
N ASN A 135 22.16 -14.65 2.32
CA ASN A 135 22.34 -13.89 3.57
C ASN A 135 22.18 -12.35 3.36
N CYS A 136 21.86 -11.92 2.16
CA CYS A 136 21.79 -10.52 1.75
C CYS A 136 20.42 -10.14 1.16
N GLY A 137 19.37 -10.87 1.44
CA GLY A 137 18.03 -10.63 0.91
C GLY A 137 17.09 -9.94 1.90
N MET A 138 15.87 -9.68 1.46
CA MET A 138 14.75 -9.23 2.30
C MET A 138 14.43 -10.29 3.38
N ASN A 139 14.08 -9.87 4.58
CA ASN A 139 13.90 -10.73 5.74
C ASN A 139 12.47 -11.28 5.90
N GLY A 140 11.81 -11.56 4.80
CA GLY A 140 10.44 -12.09 4.74
C GLY A 140 9.63 -11.40 3.66
N ASN A 141 8.55 -12.04 3.25
CA ASN A 141 7.69 -11.59 2.15
C ASN A 141 6.39 -10.91 2.64
N SER A 142 6.16 -10.81 3.94
CA SER A 142 5.04 -10.05 4.50
C SER A 142 5.47 -8.60 4.73
N ILE A 143 4.88 -7.67 4.00
CA ILE A 143 5.22 -6.25 4.03
C ILE A 143 4.00 -5.48 4.50
N ASN A 144 4.13 -4.75 5.62
CA ASN A 144 3.04 -3.95 6.17
C ASN A 144 2.94 -2.58 5.51
N ASP A 145 4.09 -1.97 5.16
CA ASP A 145 4.13 -0.63 4.57
C ASP A 145 5.35 -0.42 3.68
N ILE A 146 5.26 0.52 2.74
CA ILE A 146 6.33 0.95 1.85
C ILE A 146 6.48 2.47 1.92
N PHE A 147 7.71 2.92 2.04
CA PHE A 147 8.09 4.32 1.86
C PHE A 147 9.18 4.42 0.78
N VAL A 148 9.07 5.41 -0.11
CA VAL A 148 10.10 5.75 -1.10
C VAL A 148 10.58 7.15 -0.79
N ASP A 149 11.87 7.28 -0.48
CA ASP A 149 12.48 8.56 -0.12
C ASP A 149 13.00 9.35 -1.34
N ASP A 150 13.49 10.57 -1.10
CA ASP A 150 13.99 11.47 -2.14
C ASP A 150 15.24 10.97 -2.87
N GLU A 151 15.93 9.97 -2.30
CA GLU A 151 17.05 9.29 -2.96
C GLU A 151 16.63 8.04 -3.75
N GLU A 152 15.31 7.84 -3.93
CA GLU A 152 14.71 6.67 -4.57
C GLU A 152 15.02 5.34 -3.85
N ARG A 153 15.32 5.39 -2.55
CA ARG A 153 15.45 4.18 -1.74
C ARG A 153 14.08 3.69 -1.34
N ILE A 154 13.89 2.38 -1.40
CA ILE A 154 12.65 1.74 -0.98
C ILE A 154 12.83 1.20 0.43
N TRP A 155 12.02 1.69 1.36
CA TRP A 155 11.96 1.26 2.75
C TRP A 155 10.74 0.38 2.95
N LEU A 156 10.94 -0.80 3.50
CA LEU A 156 9.91 -1.82 3.68
C LEU A 156 9.75 -2.14 5.17
N ALA A 157 8.54 -1.97 5.68
CA ALA A 157 8.16 -2.46 7.00
C ALA A 157 7.86 -3.95 6.92
N ASN A 158 8.84 -4.78 7.30
CA ASN A 158 8.72 -6.23 7.23
C ASN A 158 8.01 -6.80 8.47
N TYR A 159 7.11 -7.76 8.25
CA TYR A 159 6.56 -8.57 9.32
C TYR A 159 7.23 -9.96 9.34
N PRO A 160 7.60 -10.48 10.51
CA PRO A 160 7.55 -9.86 11.83
C PRO A 160 8.80 -9.04 12.19
N ILE A 161 9.76 -8.84 11.30
CA ILE A 161 11.11 -8.43 11.66
C ILE A 161 11.58 -7.18 10.91
N GLY A 162 11.46 -6.03 11.58
CA GLY A 162 12.23 -4.82 11.30
C GLY A 162 11.98 -4.15 9.96
N ILE A 163 12.98 -3.47 9.47
CA ILE A 163 12.94 -2.69 8.23
C ILE A 163 13.99 -3.21 7.27
N THR A 164 13.59 -3.38 6.00
CA THR A 164 14.52 -3.59 4.88
C THR A 164 14.63 -2.31 4.07
N ILE A 165 15.85 -1.91 3.72
CA ILE A 165 16.11 -0.79 2.84
C ILE A 165 16.76 -1.32 1.58
N GLN A 166 16.14 -1.09 0.44
CA GLN A 166 16.72 -1.31 -0.88
C GLN A 166 17.21 0.01 -1.44
N ASN A 167 18.47 0.03 -1.85
CA ASN A 167 19.07 1.16 -2.52
C ASN A 167 19.33 0.81 -3.99
N ASN A 168 18.66 1.48 -4.92
CA ASN A 168 18.81 1.22 -6.36
C ASN A 168 20.22 1.58 -6.90
N ARG A 169 21.02 2.37 -6.13
CA ARG A 169 22.37 2.75 -6.51
C ARG A 169 23.45 1.75 -6.06
N TYR A 170 23.10 0.84 -5.14
CA TYR A 170 24.01 -0.16 -4.59
C TYR A 170 23.31 -1.52 -4.55
N THR A 171 24.00 -2.57 -4.99
CA THR A 171 23.51 -3.95 -4.86
C THR A 171 23.58 -4.37 -3.39
N GLY A 172 22.50 -4.22 -2.66
CA GLY A 172 22.42 -4.68 -1.27
C GLY A 172 21.23 -4.14 -0.49
N TYR A 173 20.90 -4.85 0.57
CA TYR A 173 19.86 -4.46 1.53
C TYR A 173 20.51 -4.09 2.85
N LYS A 174 19.94 -3.12 3.56
CA LYS A 174 20.28 -2.79 4.94
C LYS A 174 19.10 -3.12 5.83
N TRP A 175 19.35 -3.79 6.95
CA TRP A 175 18.36 -4.09 7.95
C TRP A 175 18.50 -3.18 9.15
N ILE A 176 17.37 -2.67 9.63
CA ILE A 176 17.25 -1.97 10.91
C ILE A 176 16.37 -2.82 11.80
N LYS A 177 16.90 -3.21 12.98
CA LYS A 177 16.28 -4.11 13.92
C LYS A 177 16.36 -3.58 15.35
N HIS A 178 15.50 -4.11 16.23
CA HIS A 178 15.64 -3.92 17.67
C HIS A 178 16.93 -4.59 18.19
N SER A 179 17.61 -3.91 19.09
CA SER A 179 18.81 -4.45 19.76
C SER A 179 18.75 -4.13 21.24
N ILE A 180 18.74 -5.17 22.07
CA ILE A 180 18.68 -5.04 23.53
C ILE A 180 19.86 -4.20 24.02
N GLY A 181 19.56 -3.15 24.77
CA GLY A 181 20.56 -2.23 25.34
C GLY A 181 21.07 -1.14 24.39
N ASN A 182 20.69 -1.15 23.13
CA ASN A 182 20.99 -0.08 22.17
C ASN A 182 19.78 0.88 22.03
N LYS A 183 19.88 2.07 22.63
CA LYS A 183 18.84 3.10 22.57
C LYS A 183 18.66 3.75 21.18
N GLN A 184 19.57 3.48 20.24
CA GLN A 184 19.52 3.97 18.85
C GLN A 184 18.96 2.91 17.88
N SER A 185 18.46 1.80 18.39
CA SER A 185 17.79 0.78 17.59
C SER A 185 16.27 0.96 17.63
N LEU A 186 15.55 0.24 16.75
CA LEU A 186 14.09 0.19 16.85
C LEU A 186 13.64 -0.23 18.25
N ILE A 187 12.52 0.34 18.72
CA ILE A 187 11.94 -0.05 20.01
C ILE A 187 11.31 -1.44 19.97
N ASN A 188 10.86 -1.86 18.77
CA ASN A 188 10.31 -3.19 18.50
C ASN A 188 10.49 -3.54 17.02
N ASP A 189 10.69 -4.81 16.69
CA ASP A 189 10.90 -5.28 15.31
C ASP A 189 9.62 -5.33 14.46
N GLN A 190 8.45 -5.29 15.08
CA GLN A 190 7.17 -5.27 14.37
C GLN A 190 6.81 -3.84 13.97
N VAL A 191 7.20 -3.46 12.76
CA VAL A 191 6.92 -2.14 12.18
C VAL A 191 5.63 -2.22 11.36
N ASN A 192 4.69 -1.32 11.65
CA ASN A 192 3.37 -1.27 11.02
C ASN A 192 3.25 -0.16 9.98
N ALA A 193 3.95 0.97 10.20
CA ALA A 193 3.92 2.09 9.26
C ALA A 193 5.23 2.88 9.29
N ILE A 194 5.52 3.57 8.19
CA ILE A 194 6.67 4.46 8.00
C ILE A 194 6.14 5.80 7.49
N ILE A 195 6.54 6.89 8.14
CA ILE A 195 6.18 8.24 7.71
C ILE A 195 7.40 9.17 7.79
N GLU A 196 7.50 10.09 6.85
CA GLU A 196 8.46 11.19 6.88
C GLU A 196 7.77 12.47 7.38
N ASP A 197 8.42 13.20 8.27
CA ASP A 197 7.92 14.48 8.74
C ASP A 197 8.43 15.66 7.87
N ARG A 198 8.08 16.88 8.26
CA ARG A 198 8.43 18.09 7.49
C ARG A 198 9.92 18.41 7.50
N ASP A 199 10.66 17.89 8.47
CA ASP A 199 12.10 18.11 8.65
C ASP A 199 12.93 17.03 7.95
N GLY A 200 12.27 16.00 7.35
CA GLY A 200 12.89 14.87 6.66
C GLY A 200 13.27 13.72 7.59
N ASP A 201 12.79 13.73 8.82
CA ASP A 201 12.99 12.63 9.76
C ASP A 201 11.99 11.51 9.51
N LEU A 202 12.46 10.25 9.57
CA LEU A 202 11.61 9.07 9.40
C LEU A 202 11.13 8.55 10.76
N TRP A 203 9.82 8.39 10.88
CA TRP A 203 9.15 7.84 12.05
C TRP A 203 8.62 6.44 11.76
N PHE A 204 8.86 5.52 12.68
CA PHE A 204 8.49 4.11 12.54
C PHE A 204 7.49 3.74 13.64
N ALA A 205 6.22 3.56 13.25
CA ALA A 205 5.20 3.07 14.17
C ALA A 205 5.39 1.57 14.39
N THR A 206 5.62 1.16 15.62
CA THR A 206 5.81 -0.23 16.00
C THR A 206 4.75 -0.70 16.99
N ASN A 207 4.68 -2.00 17.27
CA ASN A 207 3.75 -2.54 18.28
C ASN A 207 4.03 -2.04 19.71
N ASN A 208 5.20 -1.47 19.98
CA ASN A 208 5.57 -0.96 21.32
C ASN A 208 5.81 0.55 21.36
N GLY A 209 5.35 1.30 20.34
CA GLY A 209 5.50 2.75 20.26
C GLY A 209 6.25 3.20 19.00
N ILE A 210 6.70 4.46 19.04
CA ILE A 210 7.37 5.15 17.93
C ILE A 210 8.82 5.45 18.33
#